data_abe17849e2fa14636bd66ace58e52396
#
_entry.id   abe17849e2fa14636bd66ace58e52396
#
_cell.length_a   1.000
_cell.length_b   1.000
_cell.length_c   1.000
_cell.angle_alpha   90.00
_cell.angle_beta   90.00
_cell.angle_gamma   90.00
#
_symmetry.space_group_name_H-M   'P 1'
#
loop_
_entity.id
_entity.type
_entity.pdbx_description
1 polymer ?
#
loop_
_entity_poly.entity_id
_entity_poly.type
_entity_poly.pdbx_seq_one_letter_code
_entity_poly.pdbx_strand_id
1 'polypeptide(L)'
;MAVYDGRDKFGRYYEEFEPGDVYKHWPSKTITESEDHLFCDITMNHHPLHSDRWYAEEETQFKQNVVVGNFVYSLVLGMSVPDVSGKAIANLEIESLKHSKPTFHGDTIRAETLVL
;
A
#
# COMPACT_ATOMS: atom_id res chain seq x y z
N MET A 1 -19.00 28.04 -19.63
CA MET A 1 -18.97 27.07 -18.52
C MET A 1 -17.67 26.25 -18.62
N ALA A 2 -16.90 26.17 -17.52
CA ALA A 2 -15.72 25.33 -17.49
C ALA A 2 -16.12 23.86 -17.27
N VAL A 3 -15.40 22.94 -17.90
CA VAL A 3 -15.58 21.49 -17.73
C VAL A 3 -14.27 20.91 -17.21
N TYR A 4 -14.33 20.17 -16.11
CA TYR A 4 -13.19 19.52 -15.52
C TYR A 4 -13.37 18.00 -15.64
N ASP A 5 -12.47 17.37 -16.39
CA ASP A 5 -12.46 15.90 -16.54
C ASP A 5 -11.39 15.33 -15.61
N GLY A 6 -11.82 14.50 -14.64
CA GLY A 6 -10.91 13.89 -13.67
C GLY A 6 -9.82 13.03 -14.30
N ARG A 7 -10.03 12.53 -15.52
CA ARG A 7 -9.02 11.74 -16.24
C ARG A 7 -7.77 12.54 -16.58
N ASP A 8 -7.88 13.85 -16.73
CA ASP A 8 -6.77 14.70 -17.13
C ASP A 8 -5.64 14.70 -16.10
N LYS A 9 -5.98 14.51 -14.83
CA LYS A 9 -5.03 14.51 -13.71
C LYS A 9 -4.80 13.13 -13.09
N PHE A 10 -5.37 12.08 -13.69
CA PHE A 10 -5.25 10.73 -13.14
C PHE A 10 -4.02 10.01 -13.72
N GLY A 11 -2.95 10.00 -12.94
CA GLY A 11 -1.66 9.48 -13.37
C GLY A 11 -0.92 10.43 -14.32
N ARG A 12 0.26 10.01 -14.74
CA ARG A 12 1.14 10.81 -15.61
C ARG A 12 1.68 9.97 -16.76
N TYR A 13 1.97 10.66 -17.86
CA TYR A 13 2.75 10.07 -18.94
C TYR A 13 4.24 10.11 -18.63
N TYR A 14 5.01 9.23 -19.27
CA TYR A 14 6.47 9.12 -19.06
C TYR A 14 7.19 10.48 -19.15
N GLU A 15 6.80 11.30 -20.11
CA GLU A 15 7.43 12.59 -20.40
C GLU A 15 7.20 13.63 -19.29
N GLU A 16 6.25 13.40 -18.41
CA GLU A 16 5.92 14.32 -17.31
C GLU A 16 6.77 14.08 -16.06
N PHE A 17 7.53 12.98 -16.02
CA PHE A 17 8.39 12.66 -14.88
C PHE A 17 9.77 13.27 -15.01
N GLU A 18 10.27 13.84 -13.91
CA GLU A 18 11.65 14.32 -13.80
C GLU A 18 12.37 13.55 -12.69
N PRO A 19 13.57 12.99 -12.94
CA PRO A 19 14.33 12.34 -11.89
C PRO A 19 14.57 13.26 -10.70
N GLY A 20 14.34 12.74 -9.49
CA GLY A 20 14.48 13.50 -8.25
C GLY A 20 13.18 14.08 -7.72
N ASP A 21 12.13 14.13 -8.53
CA ASP A 21 10.83 14.59 -8.08
C ASP A 21 10.24 13.65 -7.03
N VAL A 22 9.53 14.23 -6.06
CA VAL A 22 8.83 13.50 -5.00
C VAL A 22 7.35 13.80 -5.07
N TYR A 23 6.56 12.75 -5.18
CA TYR A 23 5.10 12.83 -5.12
C TYR A 23 4.63 12.35 -3.74
N LYS A 24 4.07 13.24 -2.96
CA LYS A 24 3.46 12.89 -1.66
C LYS A 24 1.99 12.57 -1.87
N HIS A 25 1.63 11.33 -1.61
CA HIS A 25 0.28 10.84 -1.89
C HIS A 25 -0.71 11.22 -0.78
N TRP A 26 -1.94 11.40 -1.15
CA TRP A 26 -3.02 11.74 -0.25
C TRP A 26 -4.32 11.08 -0.73
N PRO A 27 -5.22 10.62 0.16
CA PRO A 27 -5.12 10.64 1.61
C PRO A 27 -4.25 9.53 2.19
N SER A 28 -3.97 9.58 3.49
CA SER A 28 -3.43 8.47 4.26
C SER A 28 -4.51 7.42 4.51
N LYS A 29 -4.12 6.22 4.94
CA LYS A 29 -5.05 5.12 5.19
C LYS A 29 -4.73 4.46 6.53
N THR A 30 -5.74 4.36 7.40
CA THR A 30 -5.67 3.54 8.61
C THR A 30 -6.14 2.14 8.30
N ILE A 31 -5.29 1.14 8.54
CA ILE A 31 -5.61 -0.27 8.28
C ILE A 31 -6.44 -0.81 9.43
N THR A 32 -7.59 -1.40 9.10
CA THR A 32 -8.45 -2.05 10.08
C THR A 32 -8.18 -3.55 10.16
N GLU A 33 -8.53 -4.15 11.30
CA GLU A 33 -8.44 -5.59 11.50
C GLU A 33 -9.22 -6.36 10.44
N SER A 34 -10.45 -5.92 10.13
CA SER A 34 -11.30 -6.59 9.15
C SER A 34 -10.71 -6.56 7.74
N GLU A 35 -10.03 -5.48 7.38
CA GLU A 35 -9.36 -5.37 6.07
C GLU A 35 -8.20 -6.35 5.94
N ASP A 36 -7.40 -6.50 6.99
CA ASP A 36 -6.29 -7.45 7.02
C ASP A 36 -6.80 -8.88 6.96
N HIS A 37 -7.86 -9.21 7.71
CA HIS A 37 -8.50 -10.52 7.65
C HIS A 37 -9.05 -10.82 6.24
N LEU A 38 -9.69 -9.84 5.62
CA LEU A 38 -10.18 -9.98 4.25
C LEU A 38 -9.03 -10.23 3.27
N PHE A 39 -7.92 -9.53 3.42
CA PHE A 39 -6.74 -9.76 2.59
C PHE A 39 -6.18 -11.17 2.78
N CYS A 40 -6.13 -11.66 4.01
CA CYS A 40 -5.75 -13.05 4.29
C CYS A 40 -6.68 -14.04 3.61
N ASP A 41 -7.98 -13.82 3.67
CA ASP A 41 -8.97 -14.70 3.05
C ASP A 41 -8.83 -14.74 1.53
N ILE A 42 -8.65 -13.58 0.90
CA ILE A 42 -8.52 -13.47 -0.55
C ILE A 42 -7.24 -14.14 -1.05
N THR A 43 -6.15 -14.01 -0.30
CA THR A 43 -4.83 -14.51 -0.69
C THR A 43 -4.53 -15.91 -0.18
N MET A 44 -5.43 -16.48 0.63
CA MET A 44 -5.24 -17.79 1.28
C MET A 44 -4.04 -17.80 2.25
N ASN A 45 -3.65 -16.65 2.75
CA ASN A 45 -2.60 -16.53 3.75
C ASN A 45 -3.22 -16.65 5.15
N HIS A 46 -3.31 -17.87 5.65
CA HIS A 46 -3.94 -18.16 6.93
C HIS A 46 -2.93 -18.35 8.07
N HIS A 47 -1.78 -17.71 7.97
CA HIS A 47 -0.82 -17.77 9.08
C HIS A 47 -1.44 -17.06 10.31
N PRO A 48 -1.44 -17.72 11.47
CA PRO A 48 -2.12 -17.20 12.67
C PRO A 48 -1.56 -15.88 13.19
N LEU A 49 -0.33 -15.51 12.81
CA LEU A 49 0.24 -14.20 13.15
C LEU A 49 -0.68 -13.05 12.72
N HIS A 50 -1.43 -13.23 11.64
CA HIS A 50 -2.25 -12.15 11.07
C HIS A 50 -3.68 -12.13 11.62
N SER A 51 -4.21 -13.27 12.05
CA SER A 51 -5.64 -13.37 12.33
C SER A 51 -6.00 -14.03 13.67
N ASP A 52 -5.05 -14.68 14.33
CA ASP A 52 -5.27 -15.31 15.63
C ASP A 52 -4.65 -14.43 16.71
N ARG A 53 -5.49 -13.73 17.49
CA ARG A 53 -5.02 -12.82 18.52
C ARG A 53 -4.26 -13.56 19.63
N TRP A 54 -4.79 -14.70 20.06
CA TRP A 54 -4.15 -15.49 21.11
C TRP A 54 -2.73 -15.93 20.68
N TYR A 55 -2.62 -16.45 19.46
CA TYR A 55 -1.32 -16.84 18.90
C TYR A 55 -0.34 -15.67 18.85
N ALA A 56 -0.79 -14.52 18.37
CA ALA A 56 0.05 -13.34 18.28
C ALA A 56 0.54 -12.87 19.65
N GLU A 57 -0.33 -12.87 20.64
CA GLU A 57 -0.02 -12.44 22.00
C GLU A 57 0.90 -13.42 22.74
N GLU A 58 0.64 -14.72 22.62
CA GLU A 58 1.31 -15.76 23.41
C GLU A 58 2.53 -16.37 22.75
N GLU A 59 2.52 -16.48 21.40
CA GLU A 59 3.51 -17.26 20.68
C GLU A 59 4.47 -16.40 19.83
N THR A 60 4.27 -15.08 19.78
CA THR A 60 5.12 -14.21 18.95
C THR A 60 5.76 -13.08 19.77
N GLN A 61 6.88 -12.59 19.27
CA GLN A 61 7.55 -11.43 19.83
C GLN A 61 6.77 -10.12 19.66
N PHE A 62 5.81 -10.08 18.72
CA PHE A 62 5.05 -8.86 18.41
C PHE A 62 3.94 -8.58 19.42
N LYS A 63 3.44 -9.60 20.10
CA LYS A 63 2.36 -9.52 21.10
C LYS A 63 1.04 -8.96 20.57
N GLN A 64 0.90 -8.88 19.26
CA GLN A 64 -0.32 -8.45 18.58
C GLN A 64 -0.27 -8.91 17.12
N ASN A 65 -1.41 -8.94 16.46
CA ASN A 65 -1.46 -9.33 15.05
C ASN A 65 -0.71 -8.32 14.18
N VAL A 66 0.06 -8.86 13.25
CA VAL A 66 0.82 -8.08 12.26
C VAL A 66 0.05 -8.08 10.94
N VAL A 67 -0.05 -6.94 10.31
CA VAL A 67 -0.64 -6.80 8.97
C VAL A 67 0.21 -7.54 7.95
N VAL A 68 -0.42 -8.24 7.02
CA VAL A 68 0.30 -8.93 5.94
C VAL A 68 1.15 -7.92 5.17
N GLY A 69 2.44 -8.18 5.02
CA GLY A 69 3.36 -7.26 4.34
C GLY A 69 2.95 -6.93 2.92
N ASN A 70 2.44 -7.91 2.18
CA ASN A 70 1.96 -7.69 0.82
C ASN A 70 0.70 -6.81 0.76
N PHE A 71 -0.10 -6.78 1.84
CA PHE A 71 -1.22 -5.84 1.94
C PHE A 71 -0.66 -4.41 2.00
N VAL A 72 0.31 -4.16 2.86
CA VAL A 72 0.94 -2.84 3.00
C VAL A 72 1.56 -2.41 1.67
N TYR A 73 2.27 -3.31 1.00
CA TYR A 73 2.83 -3.03 -0.33
C TYR A 73 1.75 -2.66 -1.34
N SER A 74 0.67 -3.45 -1.42
CA SER A 74 -0.42 -3.18 -2.34
C SER A 74 -1.12 -1.86 -2.04
N LEU A 75 -1.26 -1.51 -0.76
CA LEU A 75 -1.83 -0.24 -0.32
C LEU A 75 -0.96 0.95 -0.77
N VAL A 76 0.34 0.87 -0.54
CA VAL A 76 1.30 1.92 -0.94
C VAL A 76 1.29 2.09 -2.47
N LEU A 77 1.30 0.99 -3.20
CA LEU A 77 1.19 1.03 -4.66
C LEU A 77 -0.12 1.67 -5.10
N GLY A 78 -1.24 1.27 -4.49
CA GLY A 78 -2.55 1.84 -4.80
C GLY A 78 -2.63 3.35 -4.53
N MET A 79 -2.02 3.82 -3.46
CA MET A 79 -1.96 5.24 -3.13
C MET A 79 -1.21 6.06 -4.19
N SER A 80 -0.25 5.44 -4.88
CA SER A 80 0.53 6.10 -5.93
C SER A 80 -0.20 6.22 -7.26
N VAL A 81 -1.23 5.42 -7.49
CA VAL A 81 -1.90 5.33 -8.80
C VAL A 81 -2.43 6.67 -9.30
N PRO A 82 -3.19 7.46 -8.52
CA PRO A 82 -3.73 8.72 -9.02
C PRO A 82 -2.67 9.74 -9.42
N ASP A 83 -1.52 9.72 -8.75
CA ASP A 83 -0.46 10.71 -8.98
C ASP A 83 0.58 10.25 -9.98
N VAL A 84 0.83 8.95 -10.07
CA VAL A 84 1.96 8.38 -10.81
C VAL A 84 1.51 7.43 -11.90
N SER A 85 0.98 6.27 -11.54
CA SER A 85 0.82 5.17 -12.49
C SER A 85 -0.55 5.09 -13.17
N GLY A 86 -1.45 6.03 -12.92
CA GLY A 86 -2.82 5.96 -13.45
C GLY A 86 -2.94 5.89 -14.97
N LYS A 87 -1.91 6.34 -15.71
CA LYS A 87 -1.86 6.25 -17.18
C LYS A 87 -0.96 5.12 -17.68
N ALA A 88 -0.37 4.33 -16.77
CA ALA A 88 0.46 3.20 -17.16
C ALA A 88 -0.38 2.07 -17.76
N ILE A 89 0.21 1.34 -18.70
CA ILE A 89 -0.45 0.20 -19.37
C ILE A 89 -0.32 -1.05 -18.50
N ALA A 90 0.84 -1.27 -17.88
CA ALA A 90 1.11 -2.46 -17.08
C ALA A 90 2.25 -2.21 -16.10
N ASN A 91 2.24 -2.95 -15.00
CA ASN A 91 3.39 -3.05 -14.10
C ASN A 91 4.23 -4.23 -14.58
N LEU A 92 5.47 -3.95 -14.98
CA LEU A 92 6.33 -4.96 -15.60
C LEU A 92 7.27 -5.61 -14.59
N GLU A 93 7.76 -4.86 -13.61
CA GLU A 93 8.81 -5.35 -12.72
C GLU A 93 8.85 -4.55 -11.43
N ILE A 94 9.21 -5.24 -10.36
CA ILE A 94 9.55 -4.68 -9.06
C ILE A 94 10.96 -5.14 -8.73
N GLU A 95 11.91 -4.21 -8.71
CA GLU A 95 13.32 -4.56 -8.49
C GLU A 95 13.59 -4.98 -7.05
N SER A 96 12.94 -4.35 -6.09
CA SER A 96 13.17 -4.66 -4.69
C SER A 96 11.96 -4.27 -3.84
N LEU A 97 11.69 -5.04 -2.81
CA LEU A 97 10.64 -4.79 -1.84
C LEU A 97 11.18 -5.14 -0.45
N LYS A 98 11.10 -4.20 0.48
CA LYS A 98 11.52 -4.41 1.86
C LYS A 98 10.41 -4.05 2.84
N HIS A 99 10.22 -4.90 3.83
CA HIS A 99 9.37 -4.64 4.98
C HIS A 99 10.27 -4.29 6.16
N SER A 100 10.56 -3.00 6.33
CA SER A 100 11.55 -2.54 7.32
C SER A 100 11.04 -2.63 8.76
N LYS A 101 9.73 -2.50 8.95
CA LYS A 101 9.09 -2.56 10.28
C LYS A 101 7.74 -3.25 10.17
N PRO A 102 7.28 -3.92 11.24
CA PRO A 102 5.94 -4.48 11.26
C PRO A 102 4.89 -3.37 11.24
N THR A 103 3.75 -3.67 10.63
CA THR A 103 2.56 -2.83 10.65
C THR A 103 1.47 -3.56 11.42
N PHE A 104 0.74 -2.83 12.25
CA PHE A 104 -0.28 -3.39 13.13
C PHE A 104 -1.66 -2.87 12.75
N HIS A 105 -2.70 -3.61 13.14
CA HIS A 105 -4.07 -3.13 13.01
C HIS A 105 -4.24 -1.78 13.71
N GLY A 106 -4.83 -0.81 13.03
CA GLY A 106 -4.98 0.55 13.53
C GLY A 106 -3.86 1.51 13.13
N ASP A 107 -2.79 1.02 12.52
CA ASP A 107 -1.72 1.89 12.01
C ASP A 107 -2.19 2.66 10.78
N THR A 108 -1.73 3.91 10.68
CA THR A 108 -2.02 4.77 9.53
C THR A 108 -0.81 4.82 8.61
N ILE A 109 -1.04 4.51 7.35
CA ILE A 109 -0.01 4.45 6.32
C ILE A 109 -0.07 5.71 5.47
N ARG A 110 1.09 6.29 5.22
CA ARG A 110 1.32 7.36 4.25
C ARG A 110 2.32 6.87 3.22
N ALA A 111 2.25 7.42 2.02
CA ALA A 111 3.14 7.00 0.96
C ALA A 111 3.66 8.18 0.16
N GLU A 112 4.85 8.02 -0.37
CA GLU A 112 5.42 8.95 -1.34
C GLU A 112 6.20 8.19 -2.40
N THR A 113 6.34 8.79 -3.56
CA THR A 113 7.11 8.23 -4.68
C THR A 113 8.25 9.16 -5.02
N LEU A 114 9.46 8.63 -5.07
CA LEU A 114 10.64 9.30 -5.59
C LEU A 114 10.89 8.80 -7.01
N VAL A 115 11.03 9.72 -7.96
CA VAL A 115 11.39 9.39 -9.34
C VAL A 115 12.91 9.21 -9.42
N LEU A 116 13.37 8.05 -9.91
CA LEU A 116 14.78 7.69 -10.05
C LEU A 116 15.35 8.02 -11.44
#